data_ff2014f41535475d3328f4eef8105ba6
#
_entry.id   ff2014f41535475d3328f4eef8105ba6
#
_cell.length_a   1.000
_cell.length_b   1.000
_cell.length_c   1.000
_cell.angle_alpha   90.00
_cell.angle_beta   90.00
_cell.angle_gamma   90.00
#
_symmetry.space_group_name_H-M   'P 1'
#
loop_
_entity.id
_entity.type
_entity.pdbx_description
1 polymer ?
#
loop_
_entity_poly.entity_id
_entity_poly.type
_entity_poly.pdbx_seq_one_letter_code
_entity_poly.pdbx_strand_id
1 'polypeptide(L)'
;FADKNDFKSIENFIKYFQETCKHLKYSKHPVISAPSGLTLGGGFEVLVQSNFVASHTNIVIGLVETIVGLIPAGGVCKEMLARWLNTDEAKKDPNFAPLKVFDIIGYGRTATSPVEAEPLKYLLPENKKIMNRNSLLEVSKKILEENKNFKSPKELLFNLPGKAVIGEMNKILEKLYNEKVILDHGLTVAKELAHVLSGGETTIDKTLSEDDLFKLELDAFMKLIEMKKTQDRIK
;
A
#
# COMPACT_ATOMS: atom_id res chain seq x y z
N PHE A 1 1.00 21.15 -9.01
CA PHE A 1 2.46 21.20 -8.79
C PHE A 1 3.21 20.60 -9.97
N ALA A 2 2.93 19.38 -10.43
CA ALA A 2 3.65 18.75 -11.54
C ALA A 2 3.65 19.58 -12.82
N ASP A 3 2.52 20.18 -13.20
CA ASP A 3 2.41 21.07 -14.36
C ASP A 3 3.30 22.32 -14.29
N LYS A 4 3.72 22.69 -13.09
CA LYS A 4 4.61 23.83 -12.82
C LYS A 4 6.05 23.38 -12.54
N ASN A 5 6.35 22.10 -12.67
CA ASN A 5 7.63 21.48 -12.30
C ASN A 5 8.05 21.78 -10.82
N ASP A 6 7.07 21.97 -9.93
CA ASP A 6 7.31 22.22 -8.52
C ASP A 6 7.42 20.88 -7.77
N PHE A 7 8.44 20.13 -8.10
CA PHE A 7 8.70 18.80 -7.50
C PHE A 7 9.05 18.88 -6.02
N LYS A 8 9.61 20.02 -5.57
CA LYS A 8 9.90 20.21 -4.14
C LYS A 8 8.63 20.27 -3.30
N SER A 9 7.59 20.94 -3.78
CA SER A 9 6.28 20.96 -3.12
C SER A 9 5.63 19.58 -3.12
N ILE A 10 5.80 18.80 -4.20
CA ILE A 10 5.30 17.41 -4.26
C ILE A 10 6.02 16.55 -3.22
N GLU A 11 7.35 16.60 -3.15
CA GLU A 11 8.15 15.87 -2.16
C GLU A 11 7.71 16.21 -0.73
N ASN A 12 7.55 17.50 -0.42
CA ASN A 12 7.11 17.94 0.90
C ASN A 12 5.69 17.44 1.21
N PHE A 13 4.79 17.45 0.22
CA PHE A 13 3.43 16.93 0.37
C PHE A 13 3.43 15.43 0.68
N ILE A 14 4.22 14.63 -0.04
CA ILE A 14 4.30 13.19 0.20
C ILE A 14 4.90 12.91 1.59
N LYS A 15 5.98 13.62 1.99
CA LYS A 15 6.54 13.50 3.34
C LYS A 15 5.50 13.79 4.42
N TYR A 16 4.76 14.88 4.28
CA TYR A 16 3.69 15.24 5.22
C TYR A 16 2.58 14.18 5.23
N PHE A 17 2.23 13.62 4.08
CA PHE A 17 1.26 12.53 3.99
C PHE A 17 1.75 11.27 4.70
N GLN A 18 3.01 10.87 4.51
CA GLN A 18 3.64 9.75 5.22
C GLN A 18 3.65 9.96 6.74
N GLU A 19 4.03 11.17 7.21
CA GLU A 19 3.97 11.52 8.63
C GLU A 19 2.55 11.44 9.17
N THR A 20 1.57 11.92 8.42
CA THR A 20 0.14 11.83 8.81
C THR A 20 -0.30 10.38 8.93
N CYS A 21 0.04 9.53 7.97
CA CYS A 21 -0.22 8.10 8.01
C CYS A 21 0.43 7.43 9.25
N LYS A 22 1.68 7.77 9.53
CA LYS A 22 2.41 7.27 10.71
C LYS A 22 1.73 7.72 12.00
N HIS A 23 1.31 8.98 12.09
CA HIS A 23 0.57 9.50 13.25
C HIS A 23 -0.79 8.83 13.46
N LEU A 24 -1.51 8.50 12.40
CA LEU A 24 -2.76 7.75 12.51
C LEU A 24 -2.51 6.36 13.09
N LYS A 25 -1.54 5.63 12.56
CA LYS A 25 -1.22 4.26 12.99
C LYS A 25 -0.79 4.19 14.44
N TYR A 26 0.09 5.11 14.87
CA TYR A 26 0.70 5.14 16.19
C TYR A 26 0.03 6.13 17.15
N SER A 27 -1.19 6.55 16.86
CA SER A 27 -1.98 7.38 17.73
C SER A 27 -2.11 6.76 19.13
N LYS A 28 -2.12 7.60 20.17
CA LYS A 28 -2.42 7.17 21.55
C LYS A 28 -3.88 6.72 21.73
N HIS A 29 -4.74 7.16 20.82
CA HIS A 29 -6.16 6.81 20.78
C HIS A 29 -6.43 5.90 19.59
N PRO A 30 -7.39 4.96 19.71
CA PRO A 30 -7.74 4.10 18.57
C PRO A 30 -8.29 4.92 17.41
N VAL A 31 -7.76 4.68 16.23
CA VAL A 31 -8.22 5.28 14.98
C VAL A 31 -9.09 4.26 14.24
N ILE A 32 -10.29 4.69 13.84
CA ILE A 32 -11.25 3.83 13.15
C ILE A 32 -11.55 4.44 11.78
N SER A 33 -11.31 3.68 10.73
CA SER A 33 -11.79 4.02 9.39
C SER A 33 -13.18 3.42 9.14
N ALA A 34 -14.06 4.23 8.59
CA ALA A 34 -15.42 3.80 8.20
C ALA A 34 -15.63 4.02 6.68
N PRO A 35 -14.92 3.27 5.82
CA PRO A 35 -14.94 3.48 4.39
C PRO A 35 -16.31 3.14 3.78
N SER A 36 -16.73 3.92 2.77
CA SER A 36 -17.97 3.73 1.99
C SER A 36 -17.79 4.32 0.60
N GLY A 37 -18.22 3.62 -0.43
CA GLY A 37 -18.04 4.03 -1.83
C GLY A 37 -16.59 3.88 -2.29
N LEU A 38 -16.05 4.87 -2.99
CA LEU A 38 -14.68 4.81 -3.53
C LEU A 38 -13.64 5.02 -2.43
N THR A 39 -12.83 4.01 -2.20
CA THR A 39 -11.70 4.02 -1.25
C THR A 39 -10.45 3.54 -1.97
N LEU A 40 -10.00 4.34 -2.94
CA LEU A 40 -8.92 4.02 -3.86
C LEU A 40 -7.68 4.90 -3.59
N GLY A 41 -6.50 4.38 -3.94
CA GLY A 41 -5.25 5.13 -3.84
C GLY A 41 -5.01 5.68 -2.44
N GLY A 42 -4.73 6.97 -2.31
CA GLY A 42 -4.50 7.64 -1.03
C GLY A 42 -5.61 7.46 0.01
N GLY A 43 -6.87 7.29 -0.41
CA GLY A 43 -7.98 6.95 0.49
C GLY A 43 -7.80 5.56 1.12
N PHE A 44 -7.31 4.60 0.35
CA PHE A 44 -6.95 3.28 0.88
C PHE A 44 -5.67 3.34 1.72
N GLU A 45 -4.70 4.16 1.35
CA GLU A 45 -3.48 4.35 2.14
C GLU A 45 -3.78 4.85 3.56
N VAL A 46 -4.71 5.80 3.71
CA VAL A 46 -5.20 6.26 5.02
C VAL A 46 -5.93 5.14 5.77
N LEU A 47 -6.77 4.38 5.07
CA LEU A 47 -7.55 3.29 5.68
C LEU A 47 -6.64 2.25 6.35
N VAL A 48 -5.58 1.82 5.67
CA VAL A 48 -4.70 0.75 6.19
C VAL A 48 -3.87 1.15 7.41
N GLN A 49 -3.77 2.44 7.69
CA GLN A 49 -3.11 2.97 8.89
C GLN A 49 -4.05 2.99 10.11
N SER A 50 -5.34 2.67 9.92
CA SER A 50 -6.29 2.66 11.02
C SER A 50 -6.16 1.37 11.84
N ASN A 51 -6.39 1.50 13.15
CA ASN A 51 -6.33 0.37 14.08
C ASN A 51 -7.54 -0.54 13.93
N PHE A 52 -8.69 0.02 13.53
CA PHE A 52 -9.94 -0.70 13.33
C PHE A 52 -10.63 -0.21 12.05
N VAL A 53 -11.43 -1.09 11.45
CA VAL A 53 -12.19 -0.75 10.24
C VAL A 53 -13.64 -1.21 10.39
N ALA A 54 -14.57 -0.29 10.12
CA ALA A 54 -16.01 -0.57 9.97
C ALA A 54 -16.40 -0.28 8.51
N SER A 55 -16.22 -1.26 7.62
CA SER A 55 -16.42 -1.08 6.19
C SER A 55 -17.88 -1.22 5.79
N HIS A 56 -18.39 -0.27 5.01
CA HIS A 56 -19.66 -0.48 4.31
C HIS A 56 -19.55 -1.60 3.28
N THR A 57 -20.62 -2.35 3.07
CA THR A 57 -20.63 -3.44 2.08
C THR A 57 -20.56 -2.94 0.64
N ASN A 58 -21.06 -1.73 0.36
CA ASN A 58 -20.90 -1.07 -0.93
C ASN A 58 -19.63 -0.20 -0.92
N ILE A 59 -18.53 -0.80 -1.30
CA ILE A 59 -17.19 -0.18 -1.33
C ILE A 59 -16.46 -0.62 -2.60
N VAL A 60 -15.69 0.30 -3.19
CA VAL A 60 -14.64 -0.02 -4.16
C VAL A 60 -13.31 0.34 -3.54
N ILE A 61 -12.45 -0.65 -3.34
CA ILE A 61 -11.23 -0.51 -2.56
C ILE A 61 -10.02 -1.06 -3.32
N GLY A 62 -8.89 -0.39 -3.24
CA GLY A 62 -7.63 -0.86 -3.83
C GLY A 62 -6.64 0.25 -4.16
N LEU A 63 -5.56 -0.18 -4.80
CA LEU A 63 -4.43 0.66 -5.21
C LEU A 63 -4.41 0.76 -6.73
N VAL A 64 -4.46 1.96 -7.25
CA VAL A 64 -4.62 2.23 -8.69
C VAL A 64 -3.53 3.15 -9.24
N GLU A 65 -2.53 3.48 -8.45
CA GLU A 65 -1.46 4.42 -8.77
C GLU A 65 -0.68 3.99 -10.02
N THR A 66 -0.48 2.68 -10.21
CA THR A 66 0.25 2.14 -11.37
C THR A 66 -0.43 2.43 -12.71
N ILE A 67 -1.75 2.61 -12.71
CA ILE A 67 -2.54 2.97 -13.90
C ILE A 67 -2.11 4.35 -14.42
N VAL A 68 -1.85 5.28 -13.51
CA VAL A 68 -1.40 6.64 -13.86
C VAL A 68 0.14 6.77 -13.91
N GLY A 69 0.86 5.66 -13.80
CA GLY A 69 2.32 5.65 -13.92
C GLY A 69 3.06 6.04 -12.64
N LEU A 70 2.43 5.87 -11.50
CA LEU A 70 3.00 6.07 -10.16
C LEU A 70 2.98 4.76 -9.36
N ILE A 71 3.59 4.79 -8.20
CA ILE A 71 3.40 3.79 -7.15
C ILE A 71 2.80 4.46 -5.92
N PRO A 72 2.18 3.70 -5.00
CA PRO A 72 1.75 4.23 -3.71
C PRO A 72 2.93 4.82 -2.93
N ALA A 73 2.71 5.88 -2.18
CA ALA A 73 3.76 6.55 -1.43
C ALA A 73 3.38 7.01 -0.01
N GLY A 74 2.19 6.64 0.48
CA GLY A 74 1.73 6.95 1.84
C GLY A 74 1.97 5.84 2.85
N GLY A 75 2.81 4.84 2.51
CA GLY A 75 3.16 3.74 3.40
C GLY A 75 2.33 2.48 3.21
N VAL A 76 1.52 2.39 2.17
CA VAL A 76 0.70 1.19 1.95
C VAL A 76 1.51 0.00 1.47
N CYS A 77 2.63 0.19 0.77
CA CYS A 77 3.49 -0.92 0.37
C CYS A 77 3.98 -1.70 1.60
N LYS A 78 4.46 -0.99 2.64
CA LYS A 78 4.86 -1.62 3.90
C LYS A 78 3.69 -2.29 4.65
N GLU A 79 2.51 -1.68 4.64
CA GLU A 79 1.32 -2.27 5.29
C GLU A 79 0.89 -3.57 4.59
N MET A 80 0.87 -3.57 3.27
CA MET A 80 0.57 -4.77 2.50
C MET A 80 1.63 -5.84 2.70
N LEU A 81 2.92 -5.48 2.70
CA LEU A 81 4.00 -6.41 3.04
C LEU A 81 3.79 -7.02 4.44
N ALA A 82 3.51 -6.20 5.47
CA ALA A 82 3.27 -6.69 6.83
C ALA A 82 2.10 -7.68 6.90
N ARG A 83 1.00 -7.41 6.18
CA ARG A 83 -0.17 -8.29 6.12
C ARG A 83 0.14 -9.63 5.45
N TRP A 84 0.95 -9.62 4.39
CA TRP A 84 1.30 -10.84 3.66
C TRP A 84 2.47 -11.60 4.29
N LEU A 85 3.42 -10.94 4.96
CA LEU A 85 4.48 -11.59 5.74
C LEU A 85 3.94 -12.43 6.91
N ASN A 86 2.75 -12.09 7.42
CA ASN A 86 2.07 -12.84 8.48
C ASN A 86 1.32 -14.09 8.00
N THR A 87 1.61 -14.60 6.79
CA THR A 87 1.00 -15.83 6.26
C THR A 87 1.91 -17.04 6.43
N ASP A 88 1.32 -18.22 6.41
CA ASP A 88 2.10 -19.47 6.53
C ASP A 88 2.94 -19.75 5.28
N GLU A 89 2.51 -19.25 4.14
CA GLU A 89 3.27 -19.30 2.90
C GLU A 89 4.54 -18.46 2.98
N ALA A 90 4.43 -17.22 3.49
CA ALA A 90 5.58 -16.33 3.64
C ALA A 90 6.60 -16.82 4.68
N LYS A 91 6.16 -17.57 5.69
CA LYS A 91 7.08 -18.24 6.65
C LYS A 91 7.92 -19.35 6.00
N LYS A 92 7.41 -19.96 4.91
CA LYS A 92 8.10 -21.04 4.18
C LYS A 92 8.95 -20.49 3.05
N ASP A 93 8.54 -19.38 2.45
CA ASP A 93 9.22 -18.75 1.32
C ASP A 93 9.28 -17.22 1.54
N PRO A 94 10.46 -16.66 1.81
CA PRO A 94 10.63 -15.23 2.03
C PRO A 94 10.29 -14.37 0.79
N ASN A 95 10.28 -14.94 -0.42
CA ASN A 95 9.92 -14.24 -1.65
C ASN A 95 8.39 -14.12 -1.82
N PHE A 96 7.61 -14.96 -1.13
CA PHE A 96 6.16 -15.06 -1.33
C PHE A 96 5.44 -13.72 -1.10
N ALA A 97 5.66 -13.08 0.05
CA ALA A 97 4.95 -11.83 0.39
C ALA A 97 5.29 -10.68 -0.58
N PRO A 98 6.57 -10.38 -0.89
CA PRO A 98 6.92 -9.38 -1.90
C PRO A 98 6.32 -9.66 -3.28
N LEU A 99 6.38 -10.91 -3.77
CA LEU A 99 5.80 -11.30 -5.05
C LEU A 99 4.28 -11.14 -5.07
N LYS A 100 3.61 -11.50 -3.97
CA LYS A 100 2.15 -11.38 -3.85
C LYS A 100 1.70 -9.93 -3.84
N VAL A 101 2.38 -9.08 -3.09
CA VAL A 101 2.09 -7.64 -3.05
C VAL A 101 2.41 -6.98 -4.39
N PHE A 102 3.49 -7.41 -5.04
CA PHE A 102 3.85 -6.97 -6.39
C PHE A 102 2.75 -7.28 -7.42
N ASP A 103 2.19 -8.49 -7.39
CA ASP A 103 1.04 -8.86 -8.24
C ASP A 103 -0.18 -7.98 -7.95
N ILE A 104 -0.52 -7.77 -6.67
CA ILE A 104 -1.71 -7.02 -6.27
C ILE A 104 -1.60 -5.55 -6.70
N ILE A 105 -0.50 -4.87 -6.36
CA ILE A 105 -0.30 -3.45 -6.65
C ILE A 105 0.04 -3.23 -8.12
N GLY A 106 0.90 -4.08 -8.68
CA GLY A 106 1.36 -3.96 -10.07
C GLY A 106 0.22 -4.02 -11.08
N TYR A 107 -0.75 -4.89 -10.86
CA TYR A 107 -1.97 -4.97 -11.70
C TYR A 107 -3.08 -3.99 -11.31
N GLY A 108 -2.88 -3.15 -10.31
CA GLY A 108 -3.93 -2.23 -9.85
C GLY A 108 -5.21 -2.95 -9.43
N ARG A 109 -5.08 -4.10 -8.74
CA ARG A 109 -6.24 -4.91 -8.35
C ARG A 109 -7.14 -4.13 -7.42
N THR A 110 -8.44 -4.15 -7.70
CA THR A 110 -9.48 -3.56 -6.86
C THR A 110 -10.48 -4.62 -6.43
N ALA A 111 -11.20 -4.34 -5.36
CA ALA A 111 -12.32 -5.14 -4.90
C ALA A 111 -13.58 -4.26 -4.81
N THR A 112 -14.74 -4.81 -5.14
CA THR A 112 -16.02 -4.10 -5.15
C THR A 112 -16.90 -4.42 -3.93
N SER A 113 -16.38 -5.25 -3.06
CA SER A 113 -17.04 -5.65 -1.81
C SER A 113 -16.02 -6.06 -0.75
N PRO A 114 -16.40 -6.09 0.55
CA PRO A 114 -15.55 -6.64 1.59
C PRO A 114 -15.15 -8.11 1.36
N VAL A 115 -16.03 -8.90 0.75
CA VAL A 115 -15.77 -10.32 0.47
C VAL A 115 -14.65 -10.48 -0.56
N GLU A 116 -14.61 -9.64 -1.59
CA GLU A 116 -13.54 -9.62 -2.58
C GLU A 116 -12.25 -8.97 -2.04
N ALA A 117 -12.37 -8.07 -1.06
CA ALA A 117 -11.24 -7.36 -0.46
C ALA A 117 -10.42 -8.24 0.51
N GLU A 118 -11.05 -9.20 1.19
CA GLU A 118 -10.38 -10.08 2.15
C GLU A 118 -9.31 -10.99 1.52
N PRO A 119 -9.53 -11.66 0.39
CA PRO A 119 -8.49 -12.46 -0.27
C PRO A 119 -7.29 -11.63 -0.73
N LEU A 120 -7.47 -10.32 -0.96
CA LEU A 120 -6.40 -9.38 -1.27
C LEU A 120 -5.74 -8.79 -0.02
N LYS A 121 -6.23 -9.13 1.16
CA LYS A 121 -5.85 -8.53 2.46
C LYS A 121 -6.01 -6.99 2.50
N TYR A 122 -6.87 -6.44 1.67
CA TYR A 122 -7.29 -5.04 1.76
C TYR A 122 -8.15 -4.81 3.00
N LEU A 123 -9.05 -5.73 3.27
CA LEU A 123 -9.73 -5.86 4.56
C LEU A 123 -9.30 -7.17 5.22
N LEU A 124 -9.31 -7.18 6.54
CA LEU A 124 -8.95 -8.34 7.35
C LEU A 124 -10.22 -8.98 7.93
N PRO A 125 -10.21 -10.27 8.27
CA PRO A 125 -11.40 -10.98 8.77
C PRO A 125 -12.05 -10.32 9.98
N GLU A 126 -11.25 -9.70 10.86
CA GLU A 126 -11.70 -8.98 12.06
C GLU A 126 -12.41 -7.66 11.76
N ASN A 127 -12.27 -7.11 10.54
CA ASN A 127 -12.90 -5.85 10.17
C ASN A 127 -14.44 -6.01 10.12
N LYS A 128 -15.16 -5.03 10.66
CA LYS A 128 -16.63 -5.05 10.68
C LYS A 128 -17.18 -4.73 9.29
N LYS A 129 -18.16 -5.52 8.85
CA LYS A 129 -18.88 -5.34 7.58
C LYS A 129 -20.27 -4.82 7.87
N ILE A 130 -20.62 -3.64 7.35
CA ILE A 130 -21.82 -2.89 7.68
C ILE A 130 -22.67 -2.72 6.42
N MET A 131 -23.88 -3.28 6.44
CA MET A 131 -24.83 -3.16 5.30
C MET A 131 -25.54 -1.81 5.28
N ASN A 132 -25.88 -1.28 6.45
CA ASN A 132 -26.56 0.02 6.56
C ASN A 132 -25.54 1.15 6.73
N ARG A 133 -25.39 1.97 5.70
CA ARG A 133 -24.46 3.12 5.72
C ARG A 133 -24.69 4.07 6.89
N ASN A 134 -25.94 4.27 7.30
CA ASN A 134 -26.29 5.18 8.39
C ASN A 134 -25.80 4.65 9.75
N SER A 135 -25.54 3.36 9.89
CA SER A 135 -25.03 2.74 11.11
C SER A 135 -23.50 2.81 11.22
N LEU A 136 -22.76 3.28 10.21
CA LEU A 136 -21.29 3.33 10.22
C LEU A 136 -20.74 4.10 11.43
N LEU A 137 -21.29 5.28 11.71
CA LEU A 137 -20.84 6.11 12.83
C LEU A 137 -21.16 5.45 14.19
N GLU A 138 -22.34 4.86 14.33
CA GLU A 138 -22.76 4.16 15.55
C GLU A 138 -21.86 2.96 15.82
N VAL A 139 -21.60 2.12 14.80
CA VAL A 139 -20.71 0.97 14.93
C VAL A 139 -19.30 1.40 15.24
N SER A 140 -18.80 2.48 14.62
CA SER A 140 -17.48 3.03 14.93
C SER A 140 -17.36 3.50 16.37
N LYS A 141 -18.38 4.17 16.91
CA LYS A 141 -18.44 4.56 18.35
C LYS A 141 -18.42 3.33 19.25
N LYS A 142 -19.17 2.28 18.88
CA LYS A 142 -19.19 1.03 19.66
C LYS A 142 -17.81 0.36 19.68
N ILE A 143 -17.10 0.33 18.55
CA ILE A 143 -15.71 -0.16 18.48
C ILE A 143 -14.80 0.63 19.45
N LEU A 144 -14.94 1.96 19.50
CA LEU A 144 -14.18 2.79 20.47
C LEU A 144 -14.49 2.41 21.90
N GLU A 145 -15.78 2.22 22.23
CA GLU A 145 -16.21 1.84 23.59
C GLU A 145 -15.69 0.47 24.01
N GLU A 146 -15.65 -0.49 23.08
CA GLU A 146 -15.12 -1.83 23.28
C GLU A 146 -13.60 -1.85 23.47
N ASN A 147 -12.89 -0.81 22.96
CA ASN A 147 -11.42 -0.71 22.95
C ASN A 147 -10.87 0.42 23.84
N LYS A 148 -11.50 0.72 24.98
CA LYS A 148 -11.05 1.78 25.91
C LYS A 148 -9.62 1.59 26.44
N ASN A 149 -9.14 0.35 26.48
CA ASN A 149 -7.79 0.00 26.94
C ASN A 149 -6.81 -0.18 25.76
N PHE A 150 -7.12 0.42 24.61
CA PHE A 150 -6.27 0.35 23.44
C PHE A 150 -4.85 0.81 23.76
N LYS A 151 -3.89 0.10 23.17
CA LYS A 151 -2.48 0.50 23.18
C LYS A 151 -2.00 0.63 21.75
N SER A 152 -1.28 1.69 21.49
CA SER A 152 -0.66 1.90 20.18
C SER A 152 0.17 0.66 19.79
N PRO A 153 0.09 0.21 18.55
CA PRO A 153 0.90 -0.91 18.08
C PRO A 153 2.40 -0.60 18.17
N LYS A 154 3.22 -1.63 18.15
CA LYS A 154 4.67 -1.47 18.01
C LYS A 154 5.01 -1.18 16.56
N GLU A 155 6.12 -0.46 16.35
CA GLU A 155 6.67 -0.27 15.01
C GLU A 155 6.96 -1.61 14.33
N LEU A 156 6.69 -1.67 13.04
CA LEU A 156 6.96 -2.85 12.24
C LEU A 156 8.43 -2.89 11.84
N LEU A 157 8.97 -4.09 11.85
CA LEU A 157 10.29 -4.38 11.33
C LEU A 157 10.18 -5.40 10.19
N PHE A 158 11.03 -5.26 9.20
CA PHE A 158 10.96 -6.04 7.97
C PHE A 158 12.30 -6.70 7.67
N ASN A 159 12.27 -7.99 7.41
CA ASN A 159 13.37 -8.73 6.80
C ASN A 159 12.93 -9.12 5.39
N LEU A 160 13.44 -8.42 4.39
CA LEU A 160 13.04 -8.57 3.00
C LEU A 160 14.19 -9.15 2.17
N PRO A 161 13.87 -9.96 1.13
CA PRO A 161 14.88 -10.73 0.41
C PRO A 161 15.76 -9.92 -0.55
N GLY A 162 15.46 -8.62 -0.76
CA GLY A 162 16.27 -7.74 -1.59
C GLY A 162 16.48 -8.26 -3.01
N LYS A 163 17.75 -8.34 -3.43
CA LYS A 163 18.12 -8.76 -4.80
C LYS A 163 17.61 -10.14 -5.21
N ALA A 164 17.39 -11.04 -4.26
CA ALA A 164 16.91 -12.38 -4.58
C ALA A 164 15.51 -12.35 -5.23
N VAL A 165 14.56 -11.61 -4.64
CA VAL A 165 13.21 -11.51 -5.19
C VAL A 165 13.12 -10.57 -6.40
N ILE A 166 13.98 -9.55 -6.49
CA ILE A 166 14.05 -8.67 -7.69
C ILE A 166 14.33 -9.51 -8.95
N GLY A 167 15.19 -10.51 -8.86
CA GLY A 167 15.47 -11.41 -9.98
C GLY A 167 14.23 -12.16 -10.48
N GLU A 168 13.36 -12.59 -9.58
CA GLU A 168 12.10 -13.24 -9.93
C GLU A 168 11.09 -12.24 -10.52
N MET A 169 10.94 -11.07 -9.90
CA MET A 169 10.08 -10.00 -10.41
C MET A 169 10.51 -9.56 -11.82
N ASN A 170 11.81 -9.42 -12.08
CA ASN A 170 12.32 -9.05 -13.40
C ASN A 170 12.00 -10.10 -14.46
N LYS A 171 12.08 -11.39 -14.16
CA LYS A 171 11.67 -12.46 -15.09
C LYS A 171 10.17 -12.34 -15.46
N ILE A 172 9.31 -12.05 -14.48
CA ILE A 172 7.89 -11.80 -14.71
C ILE A 172 7.71 -10.57 -15.62
N LEU A 173 8.41 -9.48 -15.34
CA LEU A 173 8.34 -8.24 -16.11
C LEU A 173 8.85 -8.41 -17.55
N GLU A 174 9.95 -9.13 -17.75
CA GLU A 174 10.47 -9.44 -19.08
C GLU A 174 9.46 -10.24 -19.90
N LYS A 175 8.80 -11.23 -19.30
CA LYS A 175 7.73 -11.98 -19.96
C LYS A 175 6.59 -11.06 -20.37
N LEU A 176 6.05 -10.26 -19.46
CA LEU A 176 4.94 -9.34 -19.72
C LEU A 176 5.29 -8.29 -20.77
N TYR A 177 6.54 -7.83 -20.79
CA TYR A 177 7.03 -6.87 -21.77
C TYR A 177 7.15 -7.51 -23.17
N ASN A 178 7.71 -8.70 -23.28
CA ASN A 178 7.85 -9.44 -24.54
C ASN A 178 6.47 -9.82 -25.12
N GLU A 179 5.50 -10.13 -24.27
CA GLU A 179 4.10 -10.41 -24.64
C GLU A 179 3.30 -9.13 -24.92
N LYS A 180 3.91 -7.93 -24.80
CA LYS A 180 3.29 -6.61 -24.98
C LYS A 180 2.09 -6.34 -24.04
N VAL A 181 2.04 -7.03 -22.91
CA VAL A 181 1.06 -6.78 -21.83
C VAL A 181 1.36 -5.47 -21.14
N ILE A 182 2.65 -5.16 -20.94
CA ILE A 182 3.13 -3.87 -20.45
C ILE A 182 4.03 -3.20 -21.48
N LEU A 183 3.98 -1.86 -21.52
CA LEU A 183 4.82 -1.03 -22.40
C LEU A 183 5.99 -0.43 -21.58
N ASP A 184 6.93 0.24 -22.28
CA ASP A 184 8.16 0.81 -21.68
C ASP A 184 7.95 1.54 -20.36
N HIS A 185 6.93 2.41 -20.29
CA HIS A 185 6.67 3.17 -19.07
C HIS A 185 6.07 2.31 -17.96
N GLY A 186 5.19 1.36 -18.32
CA GLY A 186 4.67 0.37 -17.38
C GLY A 186 5.78 -0.50 -16.79
N LEU A 187 6.75 -0.91 -17.63
CA LEU A 187 7.95 -1.63 -17.18
C LEU A 187 8.78 -0.79 -16.20
N THR A 188 8.95 0.51 -16.47
CA THR A 188 9.66 1.42 -15.56
C THR A 188 8.96 1.51 -14.21
N VAL A 189 7.64 1.76 -14.20
CA VAL A 189 6.83 1.83 -12.98
C VAL A 189 6.91 0.53 -12.17
N ALA A 190 6.78 -0.61 -12.84
CA ALA A 190 6.84 -1.91 -12.19
C ALA A 190 8.22 -2.24 -11.61
N LYS A 191 9.31 -1.77 -12.23
CA LYS A 191 10.67 -1.92 -11.66
C LYS A 191 10.86 -1.09 -10.39
N GLU A 192 10.34 0.14 -10.35
CA GLU A 192 10.36 0.96 -9.12
C GLU A 192 9.52 0.30 -8.01
N LEU A 193 8.35 -0.24 -8.33
CA LEU A 193 7.55 -1.01 -7.37
C LEU A 193 8.29 -2.25 -6.86
N ALA A 194 8.94 -3.00 -7.75
CA ALA A 194 9.75 -4.17 -7.38
C ALA A 194 10.88 -3.78 -6.42
N HIS A 195 11.55 -2.66 -6.68
CA HIS A 195 12.59 -2.13 -5.81
C HIS A 195 12.08 -1.83 -4.40
N VAL A 196 10.93 -1.16 -4.28
CA VAL A 196 10.31 -0.87 -2.97
C VAL A 196 9.93 -2.14 -2.24
N LEU A 197 9.20 -3.05 -2.89
CA LEU A 197 8.67 -4.26 -2.26
C LEU A 197 9.74 -5.29 -1.89
N SER A 198 10.89 -5.26 -2.55
CA SER A 198 12.04 -6.09 -2.17
C SER A 198 12.81 -5.57 -0.97
N GLY A 199 12.58 -4.31 -0.56
CA GLY A 199 13.38 -3.62 0.46
C GLY A 199 14.61 -2.91 -0.11
N GLY A 200 14.66 -2.67 -1.42
CA GLY A 200 15.80 -2.02 -2.08
C GLY A 200 17.07 -2.88 -2.09
N GLU A 201 18.21 -2.25 -1.83
CA GLU A 201 19.52 -2.90 -1.80
C GLU A 201 19.78 -3.62 -0.45
N THR A 202 18.82 -4.44 0.02
CA THR A 202 18.93 -5.18 1.28
C THR A 202 19.19 -6.67 1.05
N THR A 203 19.37 -7.38 2.15
CA THR A 203 19.39 -8.85 2.22
C THR A 203 18.48 -9.30 3.35
N ILE A 204 18.07 -10.56 3.34
CA ILE A 204 17.12 -11.12 4.32
C ILE A 204 17.60 -11.01 5.77
N ASP A 205 18.91 -10.96 5.98
CA ASP A 205 19.52 -10.88 7.31
C ASP A 205 19.54 -9.43 7.87
N LYS A 206 19.26 -8.45 7.02
CA LYS A 206 19.22 -7.03 7.41
C LYS A 206 17.80 -6.63 7.73
N THR A 207 17.58 -6.19 8.95
CA THR A 207 16.28 -5.64 9.37
C THR A 207 16.13 -4.21 8.90
N LEU A 208 15.00 -3.91 8.27
CA LEU A 208 14.58 -2.58 7.85
C LEU A 208 13.49 -2.07 8.80
N SER A 209 13.51 -0.78 9.07
CA SER A 209 12.45 -0.05 9.77
C SER A 209 11.32 0.33 8.80
N GLU A 210 10.21 0.81 9.35
CA GLU A 210 9.16 1.43 8.53
C GLU A 210 9.65 2.68 7.81
N ASP A 211 10.54 3.46 8.45
CA ASP A 211 11.09 4.68 7.85
C ASP A 211 12.00 4.38 6.64
N ASP A 212 12.71 3.24 6.66
CA ASP A 212 13.45 2.78 5.47
C ASP A 212 12.49 2.50 4.30
N LEU A 213 11.34 1.87 4.55
CA LEU A 213 10.34 1.59 3.51
C LEU A 213 9.61 2.86 3.06
N PHE A 214 9.27 3.76 3.96
CA PHE A 214 8.73 5.08 3.59
C PHE A 214 9.68 5.85 2.68
N LYS A 215 10.97 5.80 2.97
CA LYS A 215 11.97 6.43 2.11
C LYS A 215 12.02 5.79 0.72
N LEU A 216 12.00 4.47 0.62
CA LEU A 216 11.96 3.77 -0.68
C LEU A 216 10.72 4.15 -1.50
N GLU A 217 9.54 4.23 -0.87
CA GLU A 217 8.30 4.66 -1.53
C GLU A 217 8.44 6.11 -2.04
N LEU A 218 8.94 7.03 -1.20
CA LEU A 218 9.13 8.43 -1.57
C LEU A 218 10.11 8.57 -2.74
N ASP A 219 11.28 7.94 -2.65
CA ASP A 219 12.32 8.05 -3.68
C ASP A 219 11.81 7.52 -5.03
N ALA A 220 11.10 6.39 -5.03
CA ALA A 220 10.52 5.80 -6.24
C ALA A 220 9.36 6.65 -6.79
N PHE A 221 8.49 7.17 -5.93
CA PHE A 221 7.42 8.08 -6.34
C PHE A 221 7.97 9.35 -6.99
N MET A 222 8.97 9.99 -6.37
CA MET A 222 9.59 11.21 -6.90
C MET A 222 10.24 10.97 -8.25
N LYS A 223 10.95 9.87 -8.41
CA LYS A 223 11.54 9.48 -9.69
C LYS A 223 10.48 9.32 -10.80
N LEU A 224 9.33 8.75 -10.47
CA LEU A 224 8.24 8.53 -11.44
C LEU A 224 7.49 9.81 -11.78
N ILE A 225 7.18 10.67 -10.81
CA ILE A 225 6.40 11.90 -11.03
C ILE A 225 7.16 12.92 -11.90
N GLU A 226 8.49 12.89 -11.90
CA GLU A 226 9.32 13.72 -12.76
C GLU A 226 9.27 13.29 -14.24
N MET A 227 8.84 12.05 -14.52
CA MET A 227 8.78 11.53 -15.87
C MET A 227 7.61 12.12 -16.65
N LYS A 228 7.88 12.64 -17.85
CA LYS A 228 6.86 13.20 -18.75
C LYS A 228 5.70 12.24 -19.02
N LYS A 229 6.00 10.94 -19.21
CA LYS A 229 4.98 9.91 -19.46
C LYS A 229 4.03 9.71 -18.27
N THR A 230 4.49 9.88 -17.03
CA THR A 230 3.64 9.88 -15.84
C THR A 230 2.75 11.12 -15.83
N GLN A 231 3.34 12.30 -16.02
CA GLN A 231 2.60 13.57 -16.03
C GLN A 231 1.51 13.58 -17.11
N ASP A 232 1.77 12.98 -18.28
CA ASP A 232 0.77 12.89 -19.35
C ASP A 232 -0.38 11.92 -19.05
N ARG A 233 -0.17 10.93 -18.15
CA ARG A 233 -1.23 10.01 -17.71
C ARG A 233 -2.09 10.59 -16.58
N ILE A 234 -1.57 11.53 -15.80
CA ILE A 234 -2.30 12.19 -14.71
C ILE A 234 -3.25 13.28 -15.25
N LYS A 235 -2.98 13.84 -16.44
CA LYS A 235 -3.84 14.82 -17.12
C LYS A 235 -5.08 14.21 -17.71
#